data_84b57ca933e1dc2ecad6e6a657b3e3af
#
_entry.id   84b57ca933e1dc2ecad6e6a657b3e3af
#
_cell.length_a   1.000
_cell.length_b   1.000
_cell.length_c   1.000
_cell.angle_alpha   90.00
_cell.angle_beta   90.00
_cell.angle_gamma   90.00
#
_symmetry.space_group_name_H-M   'P 1'
#
loop_
_entity.id
_entity.type
_entity.pdbx_description
1 polymer ?
#
loop_
_entity_poly.entity_id
_entity_poly.type
_entity_poly.pdbx_seq_one_letter_code
_entity_poly.pdbx_strand_id
1 'polypeptide(L)'
;MHTNSELVNTVGNATLISPKVYPWDSGPAVIELQELLRAHGFNLRVDGEFGSLTEKAVAAYQRQQELRVDGIVGSKTWAALKTTVKPGTRRLSIGRTGADVRYLQGLLQIQGYNVPCNGNFGASTQQAVMAFQERHKLKSTGLVDPTTWTVLQGNPPLPTPPKQTRWTFDFRKWRRV
;
A
#
# COMPACT_ATOMS: atom_id res chain seq x y z
N MET A 1 6.12 2.60 -34.53
CA MET A 1 7.44 2.90 -33.93
C MET A 1 7.41 4.34 -33.43
N HIS A 2 7.09 4.55 -32.17
CA HIS A 2 7.25 5.86 -31.52
C HIS A 2 8.10 5.62 -30.28
N THR A 3 9.38 5.89 -30.46
CA THR A 3 10.37 6.00 -29.40
C THR A 3 10.19 7.36 -28.74
N ASN A 4 9.72 7.42 -27.50
CA ASN A 4 9.80 8.62 -26.69
C ASN A 4 10.86 8.41 -25.62
N SER A 5 12.10 8.71 -26.01
CA SER A 5 13.22 8.90 -25.09
C SER A 5 13.27 10.39 -24.73
N GLU A 6 12.74 10.74 -23.56
CA GLU A 6 13.14 11.97 -22.87
C GLU A 6 13.63 11.59 -21.47
N LEU A 7 14.91 11.24 -21.44
CA LEU A 7 15.72 11.27 -20.24
C LEU A 7 16.10 12.72 -19.96
N VAL A 8 15.48 13.33 -18.97
CA VAL A 8 16.02 14.52 -18.35
C VAL A 8 16.43 14.18 -16.92
N ASN A 9 17.72 13.92 -16.77
CA ASN A 9 18.39 13.90 -15.48
C ASN A 9 18.34 15.30 -14.87
N THR A 10 17.65 15.47 -13.75
CA THR A 10 17.91 16.57 -12.83
C THR A 10 17.93 16.01 -11.41
N VAL A 11 19.11 15.96 -10.85
CA VAL A 11 19.38 15.63 -9.44
C VAL A 11 18.78 16.73 -8.58
N GLY A 12 17.90 16.36 -7.66
CA GLY A 12 17.41 17.27 -6.62
C GLY A 12 15.97 17.75 -6.81
N ASN A 13 15.03 16.96 -6.43
CA ASN A 13 13.57 17.11 -6.39
C ASN A 13 12.85 16.27 -7.46
N ALA A 14 13.03 14.97 -7.41
CA ALA A 14 12.20 14.08 -8.21
C ALA A 14 10.77 14.16 -7.68
N THR A 15 9.99 15.09 -8.20
CA THR A 15 8.56 14.98 -8.25
C THR A 15 8.29 13.66 -8.97
N LEU A 16 7.93 12.62 -8.26
CA LEU A 16 7.53 11.35 -8.85
C LEU A 16 6.29 11.62 -9.70
N ILE A 17 6.54 11.98 -10.97
CA ILE A 17 5.48 12.17 -11.97
C ILE A 17 4.94 10.76 -12.20
N SER A 18 3.81 10.46 -11.57
CA SER A 18 3.11 9.21 -11.86
C SER A 18 2.70 9.22 -13.33
N PRO A 19 2.99 8.16 -14.08
CA PRO A 19 2.70 8.10 -15.51
C PRO A 19 1.20 8.24 -15.76
N LYS A 20 0.82 8.80 -16.92
CA LYS A 20 -0.57 8.69 -17.35
C LYS A 20 -0.89 7.21 -17.60
N VAL A 21 -2.07 6.79 -17.14
CA VAL A 21 -2.55 5.42 -17.32
C VAL A 21 -3.88 5.48 -18.04
N TYR A 22 -4.00 4.69 -19.09
CA TYR A 22 -5.15 4.62 -19.98
C TYR A 22 -5.88 3.28 -19.83
N PRO A 23 -7.17 3.19 -20.19
CA PRO A 23 -7.83 1.91 -20.36
C PRO A 23 -7.00 0.98 -21.26
N TRP A 24 -6.91 -0.29 -20.88
CA TRP A 24 -6.14 -1.37 -21.51
C TRP A 24 -4.63 -1.32 -21.27
N ASP A 25 -4.11 -0.35 -20.53
CA ASP A 25 -2.73 -0.41 -20.03
C ASP A 25 -2.59 -1.54 -19.00
N SER A 26 -1.35 -1.99 -18.80
CA SER A 26 -0.99 -2.99 -17.81
C SER A 26 0.32 -2.67 -17.12
N GLY A 27 0.56 -3.31 -15.96
CA GLY A 27 1.83 -3.24 -15.25
C GLY A 27 1.78 -2.53 -13.90
N PRO A 28 2.96 -2.14 -13.35
CA PRO A 28 3.08 -1.67 -11.97
C PRO A 28 2.27 -0.41 -11.64
N ALA A 29 2.11 0.51 -12.59
CA ALA A 29 1.31 1.71 -12.40
C ALA A 29 -0.19 1.37 -12.27
N VAL A 30 -0.67 0.36 -13.00
CA VAL A 30 -2.05 -0.12 -12.87
C VAL A 30 -2.25 -0.83 -11.55
N ILE A 31 -1.28 -1.60 -11.08
CA ILE A 31 -1.32 -2.22 -9.74
C ILE A 31 -1.46 -1.15 -8.66
N GLU A 32 -0.64 -0.09 -8.71
CA GLU A 32 -0.73 1.02 -7.74
C GLU A 32 -2.10 1.72 -7.81
N LEU A 33 -2.62 1.95 -9.02
CA LEU A 33 -3.94 2.51 -9.23
C LEU A 33 -5.04 1.65 -8.58
N GLN A 34 -5.03 0.36 -8.86
CA GLN A 34 -6.03 -0.58 -8.32
C GLN A 34 -5.95 -0.68 -6.80
N GLU A 35 -4.76 -0.68 -6.21
CA GLU A 35 -4.58 -0.63 -4.76
C GLU A 35 -5.17 0.64 -4.15
N LEU A 36 -4.93 1.80 -4.77
CA LEU A 36 -5.49 3.07 -4.32
C LEU A 36 -7.02 3.09 -4.46
N LEU A 37 -7.57 2.65 -5.58
CA LEU A 37 -9.02 2.55 -5.76
C LEU A 37 -9.65 1.62 -4.71
N ARG A 38 -9.04 0.48 -4.41
CA ARG A 38 -9.50 -0.39 -3.32
C ARG A 38 -9.44 0.29 -1.96
N ALA A 39 -8.39 1.06 -1.70
CA ALA A 39 -8.25 1.85 -0.47
C ALA A 39 -9.36 2.92 -0.35
N HIS A 40 -9.93 3.37 -1.48
CA HIS A 40 -11.09 4.24 -1.54
C HIS A 40 -12.44 3.51 -1.55
N GLY A 41 -12.45 2.19 -1.34
CA GLY A 41 -13.67 1.39 -1.18
C GLY A 41 -14.21 0.78 -2.47
N PHE A 42 -13.50 0.89 -3.61
CA PHE A 42 -13.92 0.23 -4.84
C PHE A 42 -13.59 -1.26 -4.81
N ASN A 43 -14.58 -2.11 -5.05
CA ASN A 43 -14.40 -3.56 -5.07
C ASN A 43 -13.88 -4.02 -6.45
N LEU A 44 -12.55 -4.12 -6.58
CA LEU A 44 -11.88 -4.61 -7.79
C LEU A 44 -10.67 -5.47 -7.45
N ARG A 45 -10.22 -6.28 -8.39
CA ARG A 45 -8.99 -7.07 -8.25
C ARG A 45 -7.78 -6.19 -8.50
N VAL A 46 -6.66 -6.55 -7.88
CA VAL A 46 -5.35 -5.97 -8.16
C VAL A 46 -4.60 -6.99 -9.00
N ASP A 47 -4.85 -6.93 -10.30
CA ASP A 47 -4.26 -7.84 -11.30
C ASP A 47 -3.26 -7.15 -12.23
N GLY A 48 -3.19 -5.83 -12.18
CA GLY A 48 -2.31 -5.03 -13.00
C GLY A 48 -2.83 -4.81 -14.42
N GLU A 49 -4.11 -5.11 -14.69
CA GLU A 49 -4.76 -4.90 -15.98
C GLU A 49 -5.84 -3.82 -15.87
N PHE A 50 -5.75 -2.77 -16.67
CA PHE A 50 -6.72 -1.70 -16.70
C PHE A 50 -7.94 -2.09 -17.56
N GLY A 51 -8.67 -3.11 -17.12
CA GLY A 51 -9.90 -3.56 -17.77
C GLY A 51 -11.11 -2.69 -17.42
N SER A 52 -12.28 -3.08 -17.94
CA SER A 52 -13.54 -2.34 -17.81
C SER A 52 -13.98 -2.07 -16.37
N LEU A 53 -13.65 -2.95 -15.41
CA LEU A 53 -13.96 -2.73 -13.99
C LEU A 53 -13.09 -1.62 -13.40
N THR A 54 -11.81 -1.59 -13.75
CA THR A 54 -10.89 -0.52 -13.33
C THR A 54 -11.32 0.83 -13.93
N GLU A 55 -11.70 0.85 -15.22
CA GLU A 55 -12.21 2.05 -15.89
C GLU A 55 -13.47 2.62 -15.21
N LYS A 56 -14.45 1.75 -14.92
CA LYS A 56 -15.65 2.15 -14.18
C LYS A 56 -15.32 2.73 -12.80
N ALA A 57 -14.38 2.12 -12.08
CA ALA A 57 -13.93 2.60 -10.78
C ALA A 57 -13.22 3.96 -10.88
N VAL A 58 -12.36 4.15 -11.88
CA VAL A 58 -11.71 5.44 -12.15
C VAL A 58 -12.74 6.53 -12.45
N ALA A 59 -13.69 6.27 -13.37
CA ALA A 59 -14.72 7.22 -13.72
C ALA A 59 -15.62 7.57 -12.53
N ALA A 60 -15.97 6.59 -11.69
CA ALA A 60 -16.73 6.81 -10.47
C ALA A 60 -15.94 7.64 -9.45
N TYR A 61 -14.65 7.33 -9.25
CA TYR A 61 -13.78 8.10 -8.37
C TYR A 61 -13.61 9.55 -8.86
N GLN A 62 -13.37 9.75 -10.16
CA GLN A 62 -13.25 11.09 -10.76
C GLN A 62 -14.52 11.91 -10.51
N ARG A 63 -15.71 11.29 -10.65
CA ARG A 63 -17.00 11.96 -10.36
C ARG A 63 -17.12 12.32 -8.88
N GLN A 64 -16.73 11.42 -7.97
CA GLN A 64 -16.78 11.69 -6.52
C GLN A 64 -15.82 12.82 -6.09
N GLN A 65 -14.73 13.00 -6.82
CA GLN A 65 -13.72 14.03 -6.54
C GLN A 65 -13.89 15.29 -7.41
N GLU A 66 -15.02 15.41 -8.11
CA GLU A 66 -15.33 16.55 -9.00
C GLU A 66 -14.23 16.80 -10.06
N LEU A 67 -13.55 15.73 -10.47
CA LEU A 67 -12.56 15.75 -11.55
C LEU A 67 -13.24 15.55 -12.90
N ARG A 68 -12.51 15.85 -13.99
CA ARG A 68 -12.94 15.48 -15.33
C ARG A 68 -13.11 13.95 -15.41
N VAL A 69 -14.31 13.52 -15.79
CA VAL A 69 -14.65 12.09 -15.90
C VAL A 69 -14.31 11.62 -17.32
N ASP A 70 -13.07 11.23 -17.54
CA ASP A 70 -12.56 10.76 -18.84
C ASP A 70 -12.03 9.32 -18.79
N GLY A 71 -12.04 8.69 -17.61
CA GLY A 71 -11.51 7.35 -17.42
C GLY A 71 -9.97 7.26 -17.50
N ILE A 72 -9.28 8.38 -17.68
CA ILE A 72 -7.82 8.47 -17.81
C ILE A 72 -7.20 8.90 -16.46
N VAL A 73 -6.20 8.18 -16.01
CA VAL A 73 -5.52 8.53 -14.77
C VAL A 73 -4.33 9.44 -15.04
N GLY A 74 -4.60 10.74 -15.09
CA GLY A 74 -3.60 11.79 -15.23
C GLY A 74 -3.11 12.31 -13.87
N SER A 75 -2.26 13.35 -13.90
CA SER A 75 -1.65 13.94 -12.70
C SER A 75 -2.67 14.37 -11.63
N LYS A 76 -3.80 14.96 -12.03
CA LYS A 76 -4.86 15.38 -11.12
C LYS A 76 -5.53 14.18 -10.42
N THR A 77 -5.83 13.12 -11.18
CA THR A 77 -6.42 11.89 -10.63
C THR A 77 -5.46 11.20 -9.69
N TRP A 78 -4.17 11.08 -10.05
CA TRP A 78 -3.14 10.56 -9.16
C TRP A 78 -2.99 11.37 -7.87
N ALA A 79 -2.94 12.70 -8.00
CA ALA A 79 -2.83 13.58 -6.84
C ALA A 79 -4.01 13.37 -5.89
N ALA A 80 -5.24 13.36 -6.39
CA ALA A 80 -6.42 13.10 -5.57
C ALA A 80 -6.35 11.73 -4.87
N LEU A 81 -6.09 10.65 -5.62
CA LEU A 81 -5.97 9.30 -5.07
C LEU A 81 -4.94 9.22 -3.93
N LYS A 82 -3.77 9.85 -4.12
CA LYS A 82 -2.66 9.79 -3.15
C LYS A 82 -2.84 10.73 -1.95
N THR A 83 -3.56 11.84 -2.10
CA THR A 83 -3.77 12.80 -1.00
C THR A 83 -4.95 12.42 -0.09
N THR A 84 -5.92 11.69 -0.60
CA THR A 84 -7.14 11.32 0.13
C THR A 84 -7.12 9.89 0.66
N VAL A 85 -6.08 9.10 0.38
CA VAL A 85 -5.95 7.74 0.89
C VAL A 85 -5.80 7.71 2.41
N LYS A 86 -6.60 6.88 3.06
CA LYS A 86 -6.59 6.74 4.52
C LYS A 86 -5.48 5.79 4.98
N PRO A 87 -4.77 6.10 6.09
CA PRO A 87 -3.80 5.18 6.68
C PRO A 87 -4.44 3.84 7.05
N GLY A 88 -3.71 2.75 6.81
CA GLY A 88 -4.17 1.39 7.15
C GLY A 88 -5.07 0.72 6.10
N THR A 89 -5.48 1.43 5.06
CA THR A 89 -6.38 0.87 4.03
C THR A 89 -5.67 0.03 2.96
N ARG A 90 -4.35 0.17 2.85
CA ARG A 90 -3.50 -0.64 1.95
C ARG A 90 -2.18 -1.00 2.61
N ARG A 91 -1.49 -1.99 2.05
CA ARG A 91 -0.11 -2.30 2.43
C ARG A 91 0.84 -1.26 1.85
N LEU A 92 1.87 -0.88 2.64
CA LEU A 92 2.90 0.03 2.18
C LEU A 92 4.24 -0.68 2.05
N SER A 93 4.96 -0.34 0.99
CA SER A 93 6.31 -0.85 0.70
C SER A 93 7.11 0.20 -0.05
N ILE A 94 8.37 -0.08 -0.30
CA ILE A 94 9.24 0.79 -1.09
C ILE A 94 8.60 1.13 -2.44
N GLY A 95 8.70 2.40 -2.85
CA GLY A 95 8.09 2.94 -4.06
C GLY A 95 6.65 3.46 -3.88
N ARG A 96 5.96 3.15 -2.78
CA ARG A 96 4.62 3.71 -2.51
C ARG A 96 4.70 5.17 -2.09
N THR A 97 3.73 5.96 -2.53
CA THR A 97 3.62 7.39 -2.21
C THR A 97 2.21 7.75 -1.78
N GLY A 98 2.06 8.76 -0.94
CA GLY A 98 0.75 9.25 -0.54
C GLY A 98 0.67 9.81 0.89
N ALA A 99 -0.52 10.25 1.27
CA ALA A 99 -0.80 10.77 2.61
C ALA A 99 -0.63 9.70 3.69
N ASP A 100 -0.98 8.46 3.39
CA ASP A 100 -0.79 7.31 4.26
C ASP A 100 0.70 7.02 4.55
N VAL A 101 1.58 7.18 3.55
CA VAL A 101 3.03 7.09 3.74
C VAL A 101 3.55 8.23 4.60
N ARG A 102 3.08 9.46 4.36
CA ARG A 102 3.45 10.61 5.19
C ARG A 102 3.03 10.41 6.63
N TYR A 103 1.82 9.91 6.87
CA TYR A 103 1.33 9.59 8.20
C TYR A 103 2.18 8.51 8.89
N LEU A 104 2.53 7.43 8.18
CA LEU A 104 3.47 6.41 8.64
C LEU A 104 4.81 7.01 9.09
N GLN A 105 5.39 7.86 8.24
CA GLN A 105 6.67 8.52 8.53
C GLN A 105 6.58 9.39 9.79
N GLY A 106 5.47 10.12 9.98
CA GLY A 106 5.21 10.88 11.20
C GLY A 106 5.15 9.99 12.44
N LEU A 107 4.46 8.84 12.38
CA LEU A 107 4.43 7.88 13.49
C LEU A 107 5.83 7.32 13.81
N LEU A 108 6.62 6.99 12.78
CA LEU A 108 8.00 6.52 12.96
C LEU A 108 8.88 7.59 13.61
N GLN A 109 8.74 8.88 13.23
CA GLN A 109 9.45 9.98 13.86
C GLN A 109 9.10 10.14 15.35
N ILE A 110 7.81 10.03 15.69
CA ILE A 110 7.34 10.07 17.09
C ILE A 110 7.98 8.93 17.91
N GLN A 111 8.23 7.80 17.29
CA GLN A 111 8.89 6.64 17.89
C GLN A 111 10.43 6.73 17.91
N GLY A 112 11.00 7.83 17.44
CA GLY A 112 12.44 8.12 17.46
C GLY A 112 13.21 7.67 16.23
N TYR A 113 12.55 7.24 15.16
CA TYR A 113 13.23 6.89 13.91
C TYR A 113 13.48 8.13 13.04
N ASN A 114 14.71 8.26 12.55
CA ASN A 114 15.08 9.38 11.68
C ASN A 114 14.70 9.06 10.23
N VAL A 115 13.51 9.49 9.82
CA VAL A 115 12.99 9.32 8.45
C VAL A 115 12.45 10.64 7.92
N PRO A 116 12.59 10.94 6.61
CA PRO A 116 12.00 12.13 6.03
C PRO A 116 10.47 11.99 5.95
N CYS A 117 9.73 13.01 6.38
CA CYS A 117 8.26 13.02 6.32
C CYS A 117 7.78 13.63 4.97
N ASN A 118 8.17 13.02 3.86
CA ASN A 118 7.93 13.51 2.50
C ASN A 118 6.81 12.78 1.75
N GLY A 119 6.21 11.74 2.35
CA GLY A 119 5.18 10.93 1.72
C GLY A 119 5.70 9.93 0.68
N ASN A 120 7.02 9.72 0.59
CA ASN A 120 7.65 8.75 -0.30
C ASN A 120 8.25 7.61 0.52
N PHE A 121 7.80 6.39 0.31
CA PHE A 121 8.34 5.21 0.96
C PHE A 121 9.65 4.80 0.28
N GLY A 122 10.75 5.41 0.69
CA GLY A 122 12.10 5.12 0.22
C GLY A 122 12.83 4.12 1.10
N ALA A 123 14.12 3.89 0.80
CA ALA A 123 14.96 2.96 1.54
C ALA A 123 15.08 3.30 3.05
N SER A 124 15.19 4.59 3.39
CA SER A 124 15.23 5.04 4.78
C SER A 124 13.95 4.71 5.55
N THR A 125 12.78 4.88 4.91
CA THR A 125 11.49 4.50 5.50
C THR A 125 11.40 2.98 5.66
N GLN A 126 11.86 2.20 4.68
CA GLN A 126 11.87 0.75 4.77
C GLN A 126 12.74 0.26 5.93
N GLN A 127 13.95 0.80 6.06
CA GLN A 127 14.85 0.45 7.17
C GLN A 127 14.24 0.77 8.53
N ALA A 128 13.60 1.94 8.67
CA ALA A 128 12.91 2.31 9.91
C ALA A 128 11.73 1.37 10.22
N VAL A 129 10.97 0.97 9.21
CA VAL A 129 9.88 -0.03 9.38
C VAL A 129 10.46 -1.37 9.83
N MET A 130 11.55 -1.84 9.23
CA MET A 130 12.21 -3.09 9.65
C MET A 130 12.69 -3.03 11.09
N ALA A 131 13.37 -1.93 11.47
CA ALA A 131 13.84 -1.72 12.84
C ALA A 131 12.68 -1.61 13.84
N PHE A 132 11.58 -0.95 13.46
CA PHE A 132 10.35 -0.91 14.24
C PHE A 132 9.76 -2.32 14.44
N GLN A 133 9.64 -3.08 13.37
CA GLN A 133 9.11 -4.45 13.41
C GLN A 133 9.95 -5.35 14.32
N GLU A 134 11.27 -5.27 14.22
CA GLU A 134 12.20 -6.02 15.07
C GLU A 134 12.05 -5.64 16.55
N ARG A 135 12.02 -4.34 16.87
CA ARG A 135 11.83 -3.82 18.23
C ARG A 135 10.55 -4.33 18.86
N HIS A 136 9.48 -4.45 18.05
CA HIS A 136 8.17 -4.93 18.49
C HIS A 136 7.94 -6.43 18.28
N LYS A 137 9.01 -7.20 18.01
CA LYS A 137 8.95 -8.66 17.79
C LYS A 137 7.99 -9.08 16.68
N LEU A 138 7.80 -8.23 15.70
CA LEU A 138 7.10 -8.52 14.46
C LEU A 138 8.08 -9.13 13.46
N LYS A 139 7.54 -9.77 12.40
CA LYS A 139 8.37 -10.21 11.28
C LYS A 139 8.96 -9.00 10.56
N SER A 140 10.29 -8.85 10.55
CA SER A 140 11.01 -7.74 9.93
C SER A 140 11.02 -7.88 8.40
N THR A 141 9.92 -7.50 7.77
CA THR A 141 9.71 -7.59 6.30
C THR A 141 9.95 -6.27 5.59
N GLY A 142 9.93 -5.16 6.31
CA GLY A 142 9.92 -3.82 5.72
C GLY A 142 8.61 -3.46 5.01
N LEU A 143 7.59 -4.33 5.10
CA LEU A 143 6.23 -4.08 4.60
C LEU A 143 5.34 -3.61 5.75
N VAL A 144 4.56 -2.57 5.54
CA VAL A 144 3.56 -2.13 6.51
C VAL A 144 2.24 -2.81 6.17
N ASP A 145 1.96 -3.87 6.88
CA ASP A 145 0.73 -4.65 6.83
C ASP A 145 -0.25 -4.21 7.94
N PRO A 146 -1.48 -4.74 8.01
CA PRO A 146 -2.44 -4.41 9.07
C PRO A 146 -1.89 -4.63 10.47
N THR A 147 -1.07 -5.67 10.69
CA THR A 147 -0.45 -5.94 12.00
C THR A 147 0.53 -4.85 12.38
N THR A 148 1.39 -4.46 11.45
CA THR A 148 2.35 -3.36 11.63
C THR A 148 1.62 -2.03 11.92
N TRP A 149 0.53 -1.75 11.20
CA TRP A 149 -0.30 -0.57 11.43
C TRP A 149 -0.90 -0.55 12.85
N THR A 150 -1.44 -1.68 13.30
CA THR A 150 -2.04 -1.81 14.62
C THR A 150 -1.04 -1.47 15.73
N VAL A 151 0.19 -1.99 15.61
CA VAL A 151 1.25 -1.72 16.60
C VAL A 151 1.74 -0.27 16.53
N LEU A 152 1.88 0.28 15.32
CA LEU A 152 2.28 1.68 15.12
C LEU A 152 1.30 2.68 15.74
N GLN A 153 0.00 2.36 15.73
CA GLN A 153 -1.06 3.18 16.31
C GLN A 153 -1.22 3.00 17.82
N GLY A 154 -0.33 2.24 18.46
CA GLY A 154 -0.34 2.03 19.91
C GLY A 154 -1.30 0.95 20.39
N ASN A 155 -1.91 0.21 19.49
CA ASN A 155 -2.71 -0.96 19.85
C ASN A 155 -1.80 -2.18 19.87
N PRO A 156 -1.68 -2.94 20.99
CA PRO A 156 -0.89 -4.16 21.00
C PRO A 156 -1.49 -5.15 19.99
N PRO A 157 -0.65 -5.95 19.30
CA PRO A 157 -1.17 -6.98 18.41
C PRO A 157 -2.07 -7.91 19.21
N LEU A 158 -3.21 -8.28 18.64
CA LEU A 158 -4.07 -9.30 19.22
C LEU A 158 -3.22 -10.55 19.48
N PRO A 159 -3.34 -11.19 20.66
CA PRO A 159 -2.59 -12.40 20.94
C PRO A 159 -2.87 -13.42 19.82
N THR A 160 -1.82 -13.87 19.16
CA THR A 160 -1.93 -14.94 18.16
C THR A 160 -2.59 -16.13 18.84
N PRO A 161 -3.68 -16.70 18.30
CA PRO A 161 -4.26 -17.90 18.86
C PRO A 161 -3.17 -18.95 18.96
N PRO A 162 -3.07 -19.69 20.08
CA PRO A 162 -2.06 -20.72 20.24
C PRO A 162 -2.11 -21.63 19.01
N LYS A 163 -0.94 -21.91 18.41
CA LYS A 163 -0.87 -22.89 17.32
C LYS A 163 -1.67 -24.09 17.75
N GLN A 164 -2.76 -24.40 17.06
CA GLN A 164 -3.53 -25.61 17.34
C GLN A 164 -2.54 -26.77 17.30
N THR A 165 -2.12 -27.22 18.47
CA THR A 165 -1.48 -28.51 18.62
C THR A 165 -2.53 -29.49 18.14
N ARG A 166 -2.26 -30.10 17.00
CA ARG A 166 -3.06 -31.14 16.41
C ARG A 166 -3.25 -32.21 17.49
N TRP A 167 -4.38 -32.16 18.16
CA TRP A 167 -4.76 -33.22 19.10
C TRP A 167 -4.91 -34.48 18.25
N THR A 168 -3.86 -35.31 18.24
CA THR A 168 -3.97 -36.67 17.74
C THR A 168 -4.74 -37.44 18.79
N PHE A 169 -6.05 -37.50 18.60
CA PHE A 169 -6.89 -38.39 19.38
C PHE A 169 -6.47 -39.83 19.06
N ASP A 170 -5.72 -40.46 19.97
CA ASP A 170 -5.33 -41.86 19.85
C ASP A 170 -6.50 -42.74 20.22
N PHE A 171 -7.28 -43.11 19.22
CA PHE A 171 -8.42 -44.02 19.36
C PHE A 171 -8.06 -45.45 19.84
N ARG A 172 -6.79 -45.79 20.02
CA ARG A 172 -6.34 -47.11 20.42
C ARG A 172 -6.48 -47.38 21.91
N LYS A 173 -6.71 -46.36 22.74
CA LYS A 173 -6.85 -46.52 24.20
C LYS A 173 -8.23 -46.90 24.71
N TRP A 174 -9.25 -46.94 23.84
CA TRP A 174 -10.63 -47.22 24.26
C TRP A 174 -11.15 -48.61 23.90
N ARG A 175 -10.29 -49.56 23.55
CA ARG A 175 -10.67 -50.96 23.31
C ARG A 175 -10.07 -51.89 24.36
N ARG A 176 -10.33 -51.68 25.64
CA ARG A 176 -10.17 -52.71 26.67
C ARG A 176 -11.00 -52.30 27.87
N VAL A 177 -12.28 -52.67 27.86
CA VAL A 177 -13.06 -53.17 28.98
C VAL A 177 -14.13 -54.08 28.38
#